data_a9372a0f6c33966452e71360baf131df
#
_entry.id   a9372a0f6c33966452e71360baf131df
#
_cell.length_a   1.000
_cell.length_b   1.000
_cell.length_c   1.000
_cell.angle_alpha   90.00
_cell.angle_beta   90.00
_cell.angle_gamma   90.00
#
_symmetry.space_group_name_H-M   'P 1'
#
loop_
_entity.id
_entity.type
_entity.pdbx_description
1 polymer ?
#
loop_
_entity_poly.entity_id
_entity_poly.type
_entity_poly.pdbx_seq_one_letter_code
_entity_poly.pdbx_strand_id
1 'polypeptide(L)'
;GFVIARTSQTDITACTWTSKKWPFTTPEGKVLIRAYIGKPGDTVVDDHTDEEIVSIVRKDLSQMMTISGNPDFTIVNRLPKSMPQYHVGHIKMIKEIQQHIKTTYPRLRVTGAPFEAVGLPDCIQQGKNAVDEILEEL
;
A
#
# COMPACT_ATOMS: atom_id res chain seq x y z
N GLY A 1 14.41 -2.61 -6.73
CA GLY A 1 13.07 -3.16 -6.95
C GLY A 1 12.57 -2.88 -8.34
N PHE A 2 11.44 -3.48 -8.67
CA PHE A 2 10.80 -3.34 -9.98
C PHE A 2 9.28 -3.41 -9.85
N VAL A 3 8.58 -2.87 -10.84
CA VAL A 3 7.14 -2.97 -11.03
C VAL A 3 6.89 -3.79 -12.29
N ILE A 4 5.87 -4.60 -12.29
CA ILE A 4 5.53 -5.51 -13.40
C ILE A 4 4.42 -4.88 -14.24
N ALA A 5 4.55 -4.96 -15.56
CA ALA A 5 3.53 -4.47 -16.47
C ALA A 5 2.22 -5.25 -16.28
N ARG A 6 1.08 -4.57 -16.32
CA ARG A 6 -0.25 -5.20 -16.15
C ARG A 6 -0.55 -6.29 -17.16
N THR A 7 0.10 -6.26 -18.31
CA THR A 7 -0.02 -7.25 -19.40
C THR A 7 0.78 -8.53 -19.13
N SER A 8 1.63 -8.56 -18.11
CA SER A 8 2.42 -9.73 -17.77
C SER A 8 1.55 -10.81 -17.13
N GLN A 9 1.85 -12.06 -17.46
CA GLN A 9 1.16 -13.23 -16.92
C GLN A 9 1.81 -13.68 -15.59
N THR A 10 1.81 -12.78 -14.61
CA THR A 10 2.28 -13.05 -13.26
C THR A 10 1.26 -12.57 -12.26
N ASP A 11 1.23 -13.20 -11.10
CA ASP A 11 0.35 -12.80 -9.99
C ASP A 11 0.98 -11.68 -9.15
N ILE A 12 2.32 -11.63 -9.09
CA ILE A 12 3.02 -10.50 -8.46
C ILE A 12 2.96 -9.26 -9.34
N THR A 13 2.86 -8.10 -8.70
CA THR A 13 2.75 -6.79 -9.35
C THR A 13 3.99 -5.92 -9.16
N ALA A 14 4.76 -6.17 -8.13
CA ALA A 14 5.99 -5.47 -7.84
C ALA A 14 6.90 -6.28 -6.90
N CYS A 15 8.18 -5.91 -6.90
CA CYS A 15 9.15 -6.43 -5.94
C CYS A 15 10.08 -5.32 -5.46
N THR A 16 10.36 -5.28 -4.16
CA THR A 16 11.32 -4.37 -3.55
C THR A 16 12.43 -5.16 -2.88
N TRP A 17 13.67 -4.81 -3.19
CA TRP A 17 14.85 -5.30 -2.45
C TRP A 17 14.98 -4.50 -1.15
N THR A 18 14.23 -4.91 -0.13
CA THR A 18 14.06 -4.15 1.11
C THR A 18 15.38 -3.94 1.84
N SER A 19 16.22 -4.96 1.92
CA SER A 19 17.54 -4.85 2.55
C SER A 19 18.52 -3.92 1.82
N LYS A 20 18.34 -3.71 0.51
CA LYS A 20 19.13 -2.72 -0.24
C LYS A 20 18.62 -1.29 -0.03
N LYS A 21 17.31 -1.13 0.14
CA LYS A 21 16.70 0.16 0.45
C LYS A 21 16.94 0.57 1.91
N TRP A 22 16.94 -0.41 2.81
CA TRP A 22 17.04 -0.24 4.25
C TRP A 22 18.06 -1.25 4.83
N PRO A 23 19.38 -0.94 4.78
CA PRO A 23 20.44 -1.92 5.16
C PRO A 23 20.31 -2.48 6.57
N PHE A 24 19.72 -1.73 7.50
CA PHE A 24 19.53 -2.16 8.89
C PHE A 24 18.39 -3.18 9.09
N THR A 25 17.69 -3.58 8.02
CA THR A 25 16.54 -4.51 8.14
C THR A 25 16.93 -5.98 8.13
N THR A 26 18.19 -6.29 7.84
CA THR A 26 18.70 -7.68 7.79
C THR A 26 20.11 -7.78 8.34
N PRO A 27 20.50 -8.94 8.91
CA PRO A 27 21.89 -9.24 9.22
C PRO A 27 22.77 -9.22 7.97
N GLU A 28 24.07 -9.07 8.17
CA GLU A 28 25.05 -9.15 7.09
C GLU A 28 24.96 -10.50 6.34
N GLY A 29 25.11 -10.46 5.03
CA GLY A 29 25.00 -11.63 4.16
C GLY A 29 23.58 -12.13 3.90
N LYS A 30 22.55 -11.52 4.51
CA LYS A 30 21.14 -11.85 4.27
C LYS A 30 20.45 -10.83 3.36
N VAL A 31 19.42 -11.27 2.67
CA VAL A 31 18.62 -10.44 1.76
C VAL A 31 17.15 -10.51 2.17
N LEU A 32 16.52 -9.35 2.31
CA LEU A 32 15.07 -9.22 2.49
C LEU A 32 14.44 -8.71 1.20
N ILE A 33 13.50 -9.47 0.67
CA ILE A 33 12.69 -9.12 -0.51
C ILE A 33 11.25 -8.96 -0.06
N ARG A 34 10.57 -7.94 -0.58
CA ARG A 34 9.13 -7.77 -0.45
C ARG A 34 8.51 -7.87 -1.82
N ALA A 35 7.66 -8.86 -2.04
CA ALA A 35 6.82 -8.97 -3.22
C ALA A 35 5.41 -8.47 -2.91
N TYR A 36 4.76 -7.90 -3.91
CA TYR A 36 3.36 -7.47 -3.87
C TYR A 36 2.59 -8.37 -4.82
N ILE A 37 1.52 -8.97 -4.32
CA ILE A 37 0.67 -9.90 -5.06
C ILE A 37 -0.77 -9.43 -5.03
N GLY A 38 -1.51 -9.75 -6.08
CA GLY A 38 -2.91 -9.38 -6.27
C GLY A 38 -3.08 -8.16 -7.18
N LYS A 39 -4.11 -8.23 -8.00
CA LYS A 39 -4.54 -7.18 -8.94
C LYS A 39 -5.98 -6.81 -8.65
N PRO A 40 -6.43 -5.59 -8.99
CA PRO A 40 -7.83 -5.24 -8.86
C PRO A 40 -8.73 -6.23 -9.61
N GLY A 41 -9.66 -6.87 -8.90
CA GLY A 41 -10.63 -7.80 -9.45
C GLY A 41 -10.18 -9.25 -9.54
N ASP A 42 -8.97 -9.60 -9.10
CA ASP A 42 -8.60 -11.02 -8.93
C ASP A 42 -8.86 -11.50 -7.49
N THR A 43 -8.90 -12.81 -7.31
CA THR A 43 -9.16 -13.50 -6.04
C THR A 43 -7.94 -14.27 -5.54
N VAL A 44 -6.79 -14.15 -6.21
CA VAL A 44 -5.60 -14.96 -5.90
C VAL A 44 -5.21 -14.91 -4.43
N VAL A 45 -5.37 -13.75 -3.79
CA VAL A 45 -5.02 -13.57 -2.38
C VAL A 45 -6.07 -14.19 -1.45
N ASP A 46 -7.34 -14.24 -1.88
CA ASP A 46 -8.44 -14.73 -1.07
C ASP A 46 -8.57 -16.27 -1.18
N ASP A 47 -8.24 -16.85 -2.33
CA ASP A 47 -8.45 -18.26 -2.65
C ASP A 47 -7.27 -19.17 -2.24
N HIS A 48 -6.12 -18.63 -1.85
CA HIS A 48 -4.91 -19.39 -1.56
C HIS A 48 -4.46 -19.24 -0.10
N THR A 49 -3.87 -20.32 0.43
CA THR A 49 -3.19 -20.30 1.74
C THR A 49 -1.89 -19.47 1.68
N ASP A 50 -1.30 -19.18 2.82
CA ASP A 50 -0.03 -18.43 2.87
C ASP A 50 1.10 -19.20 2.19
N GLU A 51 1.16 -20.53 2.33
CA GLU A 51 2.15 -21.40 1.70
C GLU A 51 1.98 -21.42 0.16
N GLU A 52 0.76 -21.44 -0.32
CA GLU A 52 0.46 -21.36 -1.75
C GLU A 52 0.84 -20.01 -2.32
N ILE A 53 0.54 -18.91 -1.62
CA ILE A 53 0.96 -17.55 -1.99
C ILE A 53 2.49 -17.46 -2.08
N VAL A 54 3.21 -17.99 -1.09
CA VAL A 54 4.67 -18.03 -1.13
C VAL A 54 5.17 -18.81 -2.34
N SER A 55 4.54 -19.93 -2.68
CA SER A 55 4.88 -20.74 -3.85
C SER A 55 4.67 -19.99 -5.17
N ILE A 56 3.53 -19.29 -5.30
CA ILE A 56 3.22 -18.45 -6.45
C ILE A 56 4.27 -17.33 -6.60
N VAL A 57 4.54 -16.61 -5.53
CA VAL A 57 5.53 -15.53 -5.52
C VAL A 57 6.92 -16.02 -5.92
N ARG A 58 7.36 -17.18 -5.39
CA ARG A 58 8.65 -17.77 -5.75
C ARG A 58 8.73 -18.16 -7.22
N LYS A 59 7.67 -18.77 -7.75
CA LYS A 59 7.55 -19.12 -9.16
C LYS A 59 7.68 -17.89 -10.05
N ASP A 60 6.94 -16.84 -9.75
CA ASP A 60 6.97 -15.60 -10.54
C ASP A 60 8.35 -14.90 -10.45
N LEU A 61 8.92 -14.80 -9.27
CA LEU A 61 10.26 -14.23 -9.09
C LEU A 61 11.34 -15.02 -9.85
N SER A 62 11.21 -16.34 -9.92
CA SER A 62 12.18 -17.19 -10.66
C SER A 62 12.20 -16.93 -12.16
N GLN A 63 11.16 -16.35 -12.72
CA GLN A 63 11.11 -15.93 -14.14
C GLN A 63 11.91 -14.65 -14.40
N MET A 64 12.18 -13.87 -13.37
CA MET A 64 12.76 -12.53 -13.48
C MET A 64 14.16 -12.44 -12.90
N MET A 65 14.50 -13.33 -11.99
CA MET A 65 15.81 -13.35 -11.34
C MET A 65 16.19 -14.77 -10.91
N THR A 66 17.49 -15.04 -10.88
CA THR A 66 18.01 -16.30 -10.36
C THR A 66 18.00 -16.26 -8.83
N ILE A 67 17.14 -17.07 -8.22
CA ILE A 67 17.08 -17.26 -6.77
C ILE A 67 17.36 -18.75 -6.49
N SER A 68 18.40 -19.04 -5.76
CA SER A 68 18.75 -20.41 -5.35
C SER A 68 18.37 -20.64 -3.88
N GLY A 69 18.00 -21.88 -3.56
CA GLY A 69 17.65 -22.29 -2.21
C GLY A 69 16.24 -21.88 -1.77
N ASN A 70 15.98 -22.12 -0.49
CA ASN A 70 14.74 -21.75 0.17
C ASN A 70 14.92 -20.47 1.01
N PRO A 71 13.88 -19.68 1.22
CA PRO A 71 13.95 -18.59 2.18
C PRO A 71 14.11 -19.13 3.60
N ASP A 72 14.84 -18.42 4.45
CA ASP A 72 14.97 -18.74 5.87
C ASP A 72 13.62 -18.60 6.60
N PHE A 73 12.81 -17.63 6.20
CA PHE A 73 11.43 -17.43 6.64
C PHE A 73 10.62 -16.67 5.60
N THR A 74 9.31 -16.75 5.73
CA THR A 74 8.35 -15.99 4.92
C THR A 74 7.26 -15.42 5.80
N ILE A 75 6.76 -14.24 5.46
CA ILE A 75 5.60 -13.61 6.11
C ILE A 75 4.65 -13.17 5.01
N VAL A 76 3.40 -13.58 5.10
CA VAL A 76 2.31 -13.11 4.24
C VAL A 76 1.45 -12.14 5.04
N ASN A 77 1.35 -10.91 4.55
CA ASN A 77 0.46 -9.90 5.12
C ASN A 77 -0.69 -9.65 4.15
N ARG A 78 -1.90 -9.98 4.56
CA ARG A 78 -3.12 -9.70 3.78
C ARG A 78 -3.69 -8.37 4.21
N LEU A 79 -3.95 -7.51 3.24
CA LEU A 79 -4.44 -6.14 3.46
C LEU A 79 -5.77 -5.93 2.73
N PRO A 80 -6.87 -6.55 3.20
CA PRO A 80 -8.15 -6.45 2.53
C PRO A 80 -8.66 -4.99 2.56
N LYS A 81 -9.16 -4.54 1.41
CA LYS A 81 -9.74 -3.19 1.23
C LYS A 81 -8.84 -2.03 1.71
N SER A 82 -7.51 -2.23 1.63
CA SER A 82 -6.54 -1.27 2.17
C SER A 82 -6.27 -0.06 1.28
N MET A 83 -6.61 -0.15 -0.02
CA MET A 83 -6.36 0.93 -0.98
C MET A 83 -7.69 1.62 -1.33
N PRO A 84 -7.86 2.90 -0.95
CA PRO A 84 -9.00 3.69 -1.37
C PRO A 84 -9.09 3.78 -2.89
N GLN A 85 -10.31 3.69 -3.41
CA GLN A 85 -10.60 3.84 -4.83
C GLN A 85 -11.40 5.13 -5.03
N TYR A 86 -10.79 6.11 -5.68
CA TYR A 86 -11.40 7.41 -5.93
C TYR A 86 -12.26 7.35 -7.19
N HIS A 87 -13.56 7.54 -7.03
CA HIS A 87 -14.50 7.59 -8.13
C HIS A 87 -14.43 8.92 -8.88
N VAL A 88 -14.97 8.96 -10.09
CA VAL A 88 -15.20 10.23 -10.81
C VAL A 88 -16.11 11.12 -9.94
N GLY A 89 -15.67 12.36 -9.71
CA GLY A 89 -16.37 13.29 -8.82
C GLY A 89 -15.95 13.23 -7.36
N HIS A 90 -15.01 12.35 -6.98
CA HIS A 90 -14.53 12.21 -5.60
C HIS A 90 -14.11 13.52 -4.97
N ILE A 91 -13.29 14.32 -5.65
CA ILE A 91 -12.80 15.62 -5.15
C ILE A 91 -13.97 16.57 -4.80
N LYS A 92 -14.99 16.61 -5.65
CA LYS A 92 -16.16 17.45 -5.41
C LYS A 92 -16.93 16.97 -4.18
N MET A 93 -17.18 15.67 -4.09
CA MET A 93 -17.86 15.04 -2.96
C MET A 93 -17.12 15.31 -1.64
N ILE A 94 -15.80 15.16 -1.62
CA ILE A 94 -15.01 15.38 -0.41
C ILE A 94 -15.05 16.84 0.02
N LYS A 95 -14.94 17.79 -0.91
CA LYS A 95 -15.08 19.23 -0.59
C LYS A 95 -16.45 19.56 0.01
N GLU A 96 -17.51 18.98 -0.52
CA GLU A 96 -18.88 19.17 0.02
C GLU A 96 -18.99 18.59 1.43
N ILE A 97 -18.45 17.41 1.68
CA ILE A 97 -18.40 16.77 3.01
C ILE A 97 -17.60 17.63 3.99
N GLN A 98 -16.39 18.05 3.62
CA GLN A 98 -15.54 18.88 4.47
C GLN A 98 -16.21 20.22 4.81
N GLN A 99 -16.84 20.87 3.83
CA GLN A 99 -17.58 22.10 4.05
C GLN A 99 -18.77 21.90 4.99
N HIS A 100 -19.52 20.81 4.82
CA HIS A 100 -20.64 20.48 5.71
C HIS A 100 -20.17 20.24 7.14
N ILE A 101 -19.09 19.46 7.32
CA ILE A 101 -18.50 19.21 8.62
C ILE A 101 -18.03 20.51 9.26
N LYS A 102 -17.31 21.34 8.52
CA LYS A 102 -16.81 22.64 9.01
C LYS A 102 -17.94 23.55 9.50
N THR A 103 -19.05 23.55 8.78
CA THR A 103 -20.22 24.38 9.15
C THR A 103 -20.97 23.82 10.35
N THR A 104 -21.14 22.50 10.43
CA THR A 104 -21.95 21.85 11.47
C THR A 104 -21.14 21.60 12.74
N TYR A 105 -19.86 21.29 12.59
CA TYR A 105 -18.92 20.93 13.67
C TYR A 105 -17.61 21.72 13.50
N PRO A 106 -17.57 23.00 13.87
CA PRO A 106 -16.42 23.88 13.57
C PRO A 106 -15.05 23.34 14.05
N ARG A 107 -15.05 22.55 15.13
CA ARG A 107 -13.82 21.96 15.70
C ARG A 107 -13.51 20.54 15.21
N LEU A 108 -14.17 20.07 14.14
CA LEU A 108 -13.94 18.74 13.58
C LEU A 108 -13.34 18.86 12.18
N ARG A 109 -12.32 18.10 11.93
CA ARG A 109 -11.74 17.88 10.58
C ARG A 109 -11.64 16.38 10.31
N VAL A 110 -11.79 15.99 9.05
CA VAL A 110 -11.60 14.61 8.58
C VAL A 110 -10.44 14.58 7.62
N THR A 111 -9.51 13.67 7.84
CA THR A 111 -8.27 13.55 7.06
C THR A 111 -7.90 12.09 6.80
N GLY A 112 -6.90 11.88 5.96
CA GLY A 112 -6.31 10.58 5.69
C GLY A 112 -6.54 10.08 4.27
N ALA A 113 -6.02 8.90 3.99
CA ALA A 113 -6.00 8.32 2.66
C ALA A 113 -7.35 8.29 1.91
N PRO A 114 -8.51 8.06 2.55
CA PRO A 114 -9.79 8.07 1.83
C PRO A 114 -10.22 9.43 1.31
N PHE A 115 -9.64 10.53 1.80
CA PHE A 115 -10.10 11.88 1.49
C PHE A 115 -9.31 12.53 0.35
N GLU A 116 -7.97 12.59 0.43
CA GLU A 116 -7.19 13.36 -0.53
C GLU A 116 -6.09 12.56 -1.23
N ALA A 117 -5.22 11.87 -0.49
CA ALA A 117 -4.09 11.18 -1.05
C ALA A 117 -3.64 9.99 -0.19
N VAL A 118 -3.13 8.95 -0.83
CA VAL A 118 -2.74 7.68 -0.17
C VAL A 118 -1.28 7.67 0.29
N GLY A 119 -0.48 8.66 -0.10
CA GLY A 119 0.93 8.76 0.29
C GLY A 119 1.08 9.03 1.80
N LEU A 120 2.02 8.36 2.48
CA LEU A 120 2.27 8.62 3.90
C LEU A 120 2.63 10.09 4.19
N PRO A 121 3.52 10.75 3.40
CA PRO A 121 3.80 12.17 3.60
C PRO A 121 2.55 13.05 3.45
N ASP A 122 1.69 12.73 2.49
CA ASP A 122 0.46 13.48 2.24
C ASP A 122 -0.53 13.32 3.39
N CYS A 123 -0.70 12.09 3.92
CA CYS A 123 -1.53 11.85 5.10
C CYS A 123 -1.02 12.60 6.34
N ILE A 124 0.30 12.65 6.54
CA ILE A 124 0.91 13.42 7.63
C ILE A 124 0.63 14.92 7.43
N GLN A 125 0.79 15.43 6.22
CA GLN A 125 0.53 16.85 5.93
C GLN A 125 -0.94 17.22 6.11
N GLN A 126 -1.87 16.36 5.66
CA GLN A 126 -3.31 16.54 5.91
C GLN A 126 -3.60 16.66 7.42
N GLY A 127 -3.01 15.77 8.25
CA GLY A 127 -3.17 15.82 9.69
C GLY A 127 -2.67 17.14 10.30
N LYS A 128 -1.51 17.63 9.85
CA LYS A 128 -0.98 18.95 10.28
C LYS A 128 -1.92 20.08 9.88
N ASN A 129 -2.30 20.14 8.62
CA ASN A 129 -3.20 21.17 8.11
C ASN A 129 -4.52 21.22 8.89
N ALA A 130 -5.08 20.03 9.21
CA ALA A 130 -6.32 19.95 9.97
C ALA A 130 -6.21 20.53 11.38
N VAL A 131 -5.06 20.36 12.03
CA VAL A 131 -4.79 20.96 13.35
C VAL A 131 -4.60 22.47 13.22
N ASP A 132 -3.79 22.92 12.25
CA ASP A 132 -3.52 24.33 12.04
C ASP A 132 -4.83 25.11 11.75
N GLU A 133 -5.70 24.58 10.87
CA GLU A 133 -7.01 25.16 10.60
C GLU A 133 -7.91 25.27 11.83
N ILE A 134 -7.91 24.29 12.74
CA ILE A 134 -8.70 24.35 13.98
C ILE A 134 -8.13 25.40 14.91
N LEU A 135 -6.81 25.54 15.01
CA LEU A 135 -6.17 26.52 15.89
C LEU A 135 -6.37 27.95 15.42
N GLU A 136 -6.44 28.17 14.12
CA GLU A 136 -6.73 29.50 13.53
C GLU A 136 -8.19 29.95 13.78
N GLU A 137 -9.10 29.02 14.06
CA GLU A 137 -10.51 29.27 14.32
C GLU A 137 -10.85 29.37 15.83
N LEU A 138 -9.85 29.25 16.73
CA LEU A 138 -9.99 29.38 18.18
C LEU A 138 -9.73 30.80 18.65
#